data_2d115a8f3a728632e1bbc5fa0e2d0e41
#
_entry.id   2d115a8f3a728632e1bbc5fa0e2d0e41
#
_cell.length_a   1.000
_cell.length_b   1.000
_cell.length_c   1.000
_cell.angle_alpha   90.00
_cell.angle_beta   90.00
_cell.angle_gamma   90.00
#
_symmetry.space_group_name_H-M   'P 1'
#
loop_
_entity.id
_entity.type
_entity.pdbx_description
1 polymer ?
#
loop_
_entity_poly.entity_id
_entity_poly.type
_entity_poly.pdbx_seq_one_letter_code
_entity_poly.pdbx_strand_id
1 'polypeptide(L)'
;AVRLEPLPLLAAHYGEFLYAEGEYTAAIEVLRDAYRSASDAGYPYLMLSCRLWMGNCYSDLGRMEEMLTHYSVAERLAEALRDTGSLSALRYNVASTQLELGQPEKALPYFASLPRPGFLDLHKLAICHEQLGHREQALAAVQQAEPMASGEMEQRMLALVRYRLEHPDYLHDDTYGTQLLDCFQRLRDTYPMGFTRFHLPWVLAWYKANRQYRQACRLLEEFPVK
;
A
#
# COMPACT_ATOMS: atom_id res chain seq x y z
N ALA A 1 -20.25 36.45 19.24
CA ALA A 1 -19.83 35.07 19.47
C ALA A 1 -18.47 34.86 18.86
N VAL A 2 -17.40 34.73 19.68
CA VAL A 2 -16.07 34.36 19.22
C VAL A 2 -16.20 32.93 18.72
N ARG A 3 -16.09 32.71 17.42
CA ARG A 3 -15.88 31.38 16.85
C ARG A 3 -14.49 30.98 17.31
N LEU A 4 -14.42 30.05 18.25
CA LEU A 4 -13.19 29.33 18.55
C LEU A 4 -12.94 28.46 17.30
N GLU A 5 -12.07 28.95 16.39
CA GLU A 5 -11.55 28.11 15.33
C GLU A 5 -10.79 26.96 15.99
N PRO A 6 -11.12 25.72 15.67
CA PRO A 6 -10.39 24.58 16.23
C PRO A 6 -8.91 24.76 15.88
N LEU A 7 -8.04 24.63 16.90
CA LEU A 7 -6.59 24.67 16.67
C LEU A 7 -6.24 23.69 15.55
N PRO A 8 -5.48 24.11 14.53
CA PRO A 8 -5.18 23.25 13.36
C PRO A 8 -4.65 21.86 13.75
N LEU A 9 -3.89 21.80 14.84
CA LEU A 9 -3.37 20.54 15.40
C LEU A 9 -4.50 19.61 15.89
N LEU A 10 -5.51 20.15 16.58
CA LEU A 10 -6.63 19.35 17.06
C LEU A 10 -7.49 18.82 15.90
N ALA A 11 -7.68 19.63 14.87
CA ALA A 11 -8.37 19.20 13.66
C ALA A 11 -7.59 18.10 12.91
N ALA A 12 -6.26 18.19 12.84
CA ALA A 12 -5.45 17.15 12.24
C ALA A 12 -5.55 15.82 13.01
N HIS A 13 -5.45 15.83 14.34
CA HIS A 13 -5.63 14.63 15.16
C HIS A 13 -7.04 14.05 15.05
N TYR A 14 -8.06 14.90 14.92
CA TYR A 14 -9.40 14.43 14.65
C TYR A 14 -9.52 13.73 13.29
N GLY A 15 -8.84 14.25 12.28
CA GLY A 15 -8.73 13.58 10.97
C GLY A 15 -8.03 12.23 11.05
N GLU A 16 -6.96 12.11 11.84
CA GLU A 16 -6.27 10.84 12.12
C GLU A 16 -7.19 9.84 12.82
N PHE A 17 -7.97 10.30 13.80
CA PHE A 17 -8.96 9.48 14.48
C PHE A 17 -10.03 8.97 13.52
N LEU A 18 -10.60 9.84 12.68
CA LEU A 18 -11.59 9.44 11.67
C LEU A 18 -11.00 8.42 10.66
N TYR A 19 -9.73 8.56 10.30
CA TYR A 19 -9.04 7.56 9.49
C TYR A 19 -8.99 6.19 10.20
N ALA A 20 -8.64 6.17 11.48
CA ALA A 20 -8.58 4.94 12.28
C ALA A 20 -9.96 4.25 12.41
N GLU A 21 -11.05 5.05 12.45
CA GLU A 21 -12.43 4.55 12.45
C GLU A 21 -12.94 4.12 11.06
N GLY A 22 -12.11 4.29 10.00
CA GLY A 22 -12.49 3.96 8.61
C GLY A 22 -13.35 5.03 7.92
N GLU A 23 -13.57 6.16 8.55
CA GLU A 23 -14.38 7.29 8.04
C GLU A 23 -13.55 8.16 7.08
N TYR A 24 -13.00 7.54 6.04
CA TYR A 24 -11.99 8.15 5.15
C TYR A 24 -12.45 9.44 4.49
N THR A 25 -13.71 9.52 4.06
CA THR A 25 -14.26 10.73 3.41
C THR A 25 -14.32 11.91 4.39
N ALA A 26 -14.83 11.67 5.59
CA ALA A 26 -14.89 12.68 6.65
C ALA A 26 -13.48 13.09 7.09
N ALA A 27 -12.54 12.13 7.21
CA ALA A 27 -11.13 12.41 7.50
C ALA A 27 -10.52 13.37 6.47
N ILE A 28 -10.74 13.13 5.16
CA ILE A 28 -10.22 14.00 4.08
C ILE A 28 -10.74 15.43 4.22
N GLU A 29 -12.01 15.63 4.53
CA GLU A 29 -12.60 16.97 4.70
C GLU A 29 -11.95 17.72 5.88
N VAL A 30 -11.88 17.07 7.03
CA VAL A 30 -11.27 17.65 8.24
C VAL A 30 -9.79 17.94 8.03
N LEU A 31 -9.02 17.01 7.44
CA LEU A 31 -7.60 17.18 7.16
C LEU A 31 -7.33 18.28 6.13
N ARG A 32 -8.23 18.47 5.17
CA ARG A 32 -8.13 19.58 4.20
C ARG A 32 -8.23 20.94 4.88
N ASP A 33 -9.18 21.08 5.79
CA ASP A 33 -9.36 22.34 6.52
C ASP A 33 -8.22 22.57 7.53
N ALA A 34 -7.77 21.52 8.21
CA ALA A 34 -6.56 21.56 9.04
C ALA A 34 -5.32 21.98 8.24
N TYR A 35 -5.14 21.45 7.02
CA TYR A 35 -4.05 21.84 6.12
C TYR A 35 -4.09 23.33 5.77
N ARG A 36 -5.27 23.87 5.43
CA ARG A 36 -5.43 25.30 5.11
C ARG A 36 -5.04 26.15 6.32
N SER A 37 -5.60 25.84 7.48
CA SER A 37 -5.30 26.57 8.72
C SER A 37 -3.83 26.45 9.11
N ALA A 38 -3.20 25.29 8.91
CA ALA A 38 -1.77 25.08 9.13
C ALA A 38 -0.90 25.88 8.14
N SER A 39 -1.34 26.01 6.89
CA SER A 39 -0.68 26.83 5.87
C SER A 39 -0.73 28.29 6.23
N ASP A 40 -1.90 28.82 6.62
CA ASP A 40 -2.07 30.23 7.00
C ASP A 40 -1.27 30.58 8.27
N ALA A 41 -1.14 29.63 9.20
CA ALA A 41 -0.37 29.80 10.43
C ALA A 41 1.13 29.51 10.26
N GLY A 42 1.59 28.98 9.12
CA GLY A 42 3.00 28.67 8.88
C GLY A 42 3.50 27.45 9.65
N TYR A 43 2.69 26.38 9.79
CA TYR A 43 3.04 25.14 10.47
C TYR A 43 3.39 24.00 9.49
N PRO A 44 4.62 23.95 8.93
CA PRO A 44 4.94 23.04 7.82
C PRO A 44 4.91 21.55 8.22
N TYR A 45 5.25 21.19 9.45
CA TYR A 45 5.12 19.80 9.93
C TYR A 45 3.66 19.34 9.97
N LEU A 46 2.74 20.23 10.36
CA LEU A 46 1.32 19.92 10.38
C LEU A 46 0.76 19.82 8.96
N MET A 47 1.24 20.67 8.04
CA MET A 47 0.91 20.55 6.60
C MET A 47 1.38 19.20 6.05
N LEU A 48 2.59 18.76 6.40
CA LEU A 48 3.12 17.44 6.01
C LEU A 48 2.21 16.31 6.53
N SER A 49 1.89 16.32 7.84
CA SER A 49 1.01 15.32 8.45
C SER A 49 -0.35 15.26 7.77
N CYS A 50 -1.01 16.40 7.55
CA CYS A 50 -2.30 16.45 6.86
C CYS A 50 -2.23 15.83 5.44
N ARG A 51 -1.15 16.12 4.68
CA ARG A 51 -0.98 15.55 3.34
C ARG A 51 -0.73 14.05 3.35
N LEU A 52 0.03 13.55 4.33
CA LEU A 52 0.24 12.12 4.54
C LEU A 52 -1.08 11.41 4.81
N TRP A 53 -1.85 11.89 5.79
CA TRP A 53 -3.12 11.27 6.15
C TRP A 53 -4.17 11.35 5.06
N MET A 54 -4.26 12.46 4.32
CA MET A 54 -5.12 12.51 3.13
C MET A 54 -4.68 11.49 2.07
N GLY A 55 -3.37 11.34 1.84
CA GLY A 55 -2.85 10.33 0.94
C GLY A 55 -3.23 8.90 1.38
N ASN A 56 -3.11 8.59 2.68
CA ASN A 56 -3.53 7.30 3.24
C ASN A 56 -5.03 7.06 3.03
N CYS A 57 -5.89 8.05 3.31
CA CYS A 57 -7.33 7.95 3.06
C CYS A 57 -7.63 7.63 1.59
N TYR A 58 -6.97 8.31 0.65
CA TYR A 58 -7.16 8.05 -0.77
C TYR A 58 -6.65 6.66 -1.19
N SER A 59 -5.56 6.19 -0.57
CA SER A 59 -5.07 4.82 -0.76
C SER A 59 -6.13 3.79 -0.36
N ASP A 60 -6.71 3.93 0.84
CA ASP A 60 -7.73 2.99 1.34
C ASP A 60 -9.04 3.07 0.57
N LEU A 61 -9.37 4.24 0.01
CA LEU A 61 -10.48 4.40 -0.94
C LEU A 61 -10.18 3.86 -2.34
N GLY A 62 -8.96 3.38 -2.63
CA GLY A 62 -8.54 2.91 -3.95
C GLY A 62 -8.36 4.03 -4.99
N ARG A 63 -8.26 5.28 -4.55
CA ARG A 63 -8.10 6.47 -5.40
C ARG A 63 -6.63 6.82 -5.55
N MET A 64 -5.92 6.01 -6.34
CA MET A 64 -4.45 6.01 -6.41
C MET A 64 -3.85 7.29 -7.00
N GLU A 65 -4.51 7.93 -7.96
CA GLU A 65 -4.03 9.18 -8.56
C GLU A 65 -4.05 10.33 -7.56
N GLU A 66 -5.14 10.44 -6.78
CA GLU A 66 -5.24 11.45 -5.73
C GLU A 66 -4.25 11.17 -4.60
N MET A 67 -4.07 9.90 -4.23
CA MET A 67 -3.04 9.50 -3.27
C MET A 67 -1.66 9.96 -3.72
N LEU A 68 -1.25 9.67 -4.97
CA LEU A 68 0.03 10.10 -5.53
C LEU A 68 0.17 11.63 -5.53
N THR A 69 -0.91 12.37 -5.82
CA THR A 69 -0.93 13.82 -5.77
C THR A 69 -0.64 14.35 -4.37
N HIS A 70 -1.28 13.77 -3.34
CA HIS A 70 -1.05 14.15 -1.95
C HIS A 70 0.35 13.80 -1.47
N TYR A 71 0.82 12.61 -1.78
CA TYR A 71 2.18 12.17 -1.41
C TYR A 71 3.27 12.99 -2.10
N SER A 72 3.08 13.42 -3.35
CA SER A 72 4.07 14.29 -4.01
C SER A 72 4.23 15.65 -3.34
N VAL A 73 3.14 16.19 -2.76
CA VAL A 73 3.22 17.43 -1.95
C VAL A 73 3.88 17.16 -0.61
N ALA A 74 3.53 16.05 0.04
CA ALA A 74 4.12 15.64 1.31
C ALA A 74 5.64 15.38 1.16
N GLU A 75 6.09 14.74 0.06
CA GLU A 75 7.50 14.51 -0.21
C GLU A 75 8.29 15.83 -0.30
N ARG A 76 7.80 16.81 -1.04
CA ARG A 76 8.43 18.14 -1.10
C ARG A 76 8.52 18.84 0.26
N LEU A 77 7.46 18.70 1.08
CA LEU A 77 7.49 19.25 2.46
C LEU A 77 8.49 18.51 3.33
N ALA A 78 8.53 17.17 3.27
CA ALA A 78 9.48 16.36 4.03
C ALA A 78 10.94 16.68 3.63
N GLU A 79 11.24 16.88 2.34
CA GLU A 79 12.54 17.30 1.84
C GLU A 79 12.93 18.68 2.39
N ALA A 80 12.03 19.67 2.33
CA ALA A 80 12.27 21.00 2.84
C ALA A 80 12.51 21.00 4.36
N LEU A 81 11.83 20.13 5.09
CA LEU A 81 11.97 19.94 6.54
C LEU A 81 13.15 19.05 6.95
N ARG A 82 13.80 18.38 5.99
CA ARG A 82 14.83 17.35 6.22
C ARG A 82 14.30 16.20 7.09
N ASP A 83 13.02 15.90 6.99
CA ASP A 83 12.38 14.79 7.70
C ASP A 83 12.60 13.48 6.94
N THR A 84 13.72 12.84 7.24
CA THR A 84 14.14 11.59 6.58
C THR A 84 13.21 10.42 6.87
N GLY A 85 12.53 10.42 8.03
CA GLY A 85 11.57 9.38 8.42
C GLY A 85 10.33 9.42 7.53
N SER A 86 9.67 10.58 7.47
CA SER A 86 8.50 10.77 6.59
C SER A 86 8.86 10.57 5.12
N LEU A 87 10.04 11.03 4.69
CA LEU A 87 10.50 10.87 3.31
C LEU A 87 10.67 9.39 2.93
N SER A 88 11.24 8.58 3.82
CA SER A 88 11.38 7.13 3.59
C SER A 88 10.03 6.44 3.48
N ALA A 89 9.10 6.73 4.39
CA ALA A 89 7.75 6.16 4.37
C ALA A 89 6.97 6.55 3.10
N LEU A 90 7.06 7.82 2.69
CA LEU A 90 6.42 8.30 1.46
C LEU A 90 6.93 7.59 0.22
N ARG A 91 8.26 7.48 0.07
CA ARG A 91 8.89 6.81 -1.07
C ARG A 91 8.51 5.32 -1.14
N TYR A 92 8.47 4.65 0.03
CA TYR A 92 7.96 3.29 0.13
C TYR A 92 6.50 3.19 -0.36
N ASN A 93 5.63 4.08 0.12
CA ASN A 93 4.21 4.06 -0.25
C ASN A 93 4.01 4.36 -1.74
N VAL A 94 4.74 5.33 -2.30
CA VAL A 94 4.70 5.63 -3.74
C VAL A 94 5.14 4.43 -4.57
N ALA A 95 6.29 3.81 -4.25
CA ALA A 95 6.78 2.65 -4.97
C ALA A 95 5.82 1.44 -4.84
N SER A 96 5.25 1.22 -3.65
CA SER A 96 4.24 0.18 -3.41
C SER A 96 3.01 0.38 -4.28
N THR A 97 2.52 1.61 -4.38
CA THR A 97 1.36 1.95 -5.21
C THR A 97 1.66 1.79 -6.71
N GLN A 98 2.84 2.20 -7.15
CA GLN A 98 3.25 1.97 -8.54
C GLN A 98 3.25 0.47 -8.88
N LEU A 99 3.73 -0.37 -7.97
CA LEU A 99 3.70 -1.81 -8.14
C LEU A 99 2.26 -2.36 -8.17
N GLU A 100 1.38 -1.86 -7.31
CA GLU A 100 -0.05 -2.21 -7.28
C GLU A 100 -0.77 -1.83 -8.58
N LEU A 101 -0.39 -0.70 -9.19
CA LEU A 101 -0.88 -0.24 -10.48
C LEU A 101 -0.27 -0.99 -11.68
N GLY A 102 0.53 -2.03 -11.44
CA GLY A 102 1.19 -2.80 -12.51
C GLY A 102 2.28 -2.02 -13.23
N GLN A 103 2.99 -1.13 -12.53
CA GLN A 103 4.10 -0.34 -13.03
C GLN A 103 5.42 -0.72 -12.32
N PRO A 104 5.84 -2.01 -12.40
CA PRO A 104 7.00 -2.51 -11.67
C PRO A 104 8.31 -1.82 -12.06
N GLU A 105 8.42 -1.32 -13.30
CA GLU A 105 9.57 -0.57 -13.79
C GLU A 105 9.78 0.76 -13.04
N LYS A 106 8.70 1.36 -12.52
CA LYS A 106 8.79 2.58 -11.71
C LYS A 106 9.09 2.29 -10.24
N ALA A 107 8.59 1.16 -9.72
CA ALA A 107 8.79 0.73 -8.33
C ALA A 107 10.19 0.14 -8.09
N LEU A 108 10.72 -0.60 -9.06
CA LEU A 108 11.98 -1.33 -8.95
C LEU A 108 13.17 -0.47 -8.49
N PRO A 109 13.43 0.75 -9.04
CA PRO A 109 14.57 1.56 -8.62
C PRO A 109 14.58 1.87 -7.11
N TYR A 110 13.40 2.08 -6.51
CA TYR A 110 13.31 2.31 -5.07
C TYR A 110 13.71 1.06 -4.28
N PHE A 111 13.03 -0.07 -4.50
CA PHE A 111 13.29 -1.30 -3.73
C PHE A 111 14.70 -1.85 -3.94
N ALA A 112 15.27 -1.71 -5.14
CA ALA A 112 16.64 -2.15 -5.45
C ALA A 112 17.73 -1.26 -4.85
N SER A 113 17.42 0.00 -4.49
CA SER A 113 18.40 0.96 -3.96
C SER A 113 18.54 0.94 -2.44
N LEU A 114 17.71 0.20 -1.72
CA LEU A 114 17.69 0.21 -0.26
C LEU A 114 18.95 -0.45 0.31
N PRO A 115 19.73 0.25 1.16
CA PRO A 115 20.97 -0.29 1.71
C PRO A 115 20.74 -1.39 2.76
N ARG A 116 19.58 -1.39 3.39
CA ARG A 116 19.14 -2.37 4.41
C ARG A 116 17.66 -2.66 4.24
N PRO A 117 17.30 -3.41 3.20
CA PRO A 117 15.89 -3.76 2.97
C PRO A 117 15.36 -4.65 4.10
N GLY A 118 14.15 -4.35 4.54
CA GLY A 118 13.39 -5.23 5.43
C GLY A 118 12.63 -6.31 4.66
N PHE A 119 11.88 -7.13 5.41
CA PHE A 119 11.07 -8.20 4.82
C PHE A 119 10.13 -7.69 3.71
N LEU A 120 9.33 -6.66 3.99
CA LEU A 120 8.36 -6.12 3.02
C LEU A 120 9.03 -5.51 1.80
N ASP A 121 10.21 -4.90 1.95
CA ASP A 121 10.97 -4.36 0.83
C ASP A 121 11.43 -5.47 -0.13
N LEU A 122 12.01 -6.54 0.42
CA LEU A 122 12.46 -7.69 -0.35
C LEU A 122 11.30 -8.46 -0.98
N HIS A 123 10.17 -8.58 -0.28
CA HIS A 123 8.96 -9.17 -0.84
C HIS A 123 8.45 -8.38 -2.05
N LYS A 124 8.41 -7.04 -1.96
CA LYS A 124 8.01 -6.18 -3.08
C LYS A 124 9.05 -6.17 -4.20
N LEU A 125 10.34 -6.24 -3.87
CA LEU A 125 11.42 -6.39 -4.86
C LEU A 125 11.26 -7.70 -5.66
N ALA A 126 10.96 -8.80 -4.97
CA ALA A 126 10.67 -10.07 -5.64
C ALA A 126 9.50 -9.97 -6.60
N ILE A 127 8.41 -9.30 -6.20
CA ILE A 127 7.24 -9.07 -7.05
C ILE A 127 7.55 -8.14 -8.23
N CYS A 128 8.37 -7.09 -8.04
CA CYS A 128 8.83 -6.26 -9.15
C CYS A 128 9.56 -7.09 -10.21
N HIS A 129 10.50 -7.91 -9.79
CA HIS A 129 11.24 -8.78 -10.68
C HIS A 129 10.36 -9.88 -11.32
N GLU A 130 9.42 -10.44 -10.56
CA GLU A 130 8.43 -11.40 -11.07
C GLU A 130 7.61 -10.79 -12.23
N GLN A 131 7.04 -9.60 -12.02
CA GLN A 131 6.22 -8.92 -13.04
C GLN A 131 7.02 -8.48 -14.27
N LEU A 132 8.31 -8.23 -14.11
CA LEU A 132 9.25 -7.91 -15.21
C LEU A 132 9.80 -9.16 -15.92
N GLY A 133 9.47 -10.36 -15.48
CA GLY A 133 9.98 -11.61 -16.03
C GLY A 133 11.42 -11.93 -15.61
N HIS A 134 11.97 -11.21 -14.65
CA HIS A 134 13.34 -11.40 -14.14
C HIS A 134 13.35 -12.51 -13.05
N ARG A 135 13.13 -13.76 -13.48
CA ARG A 135 12.90 -14.89 -12.58
C ARG A 135 14.04 -15.13 -11.58
N GLU A 136 15.28 -15.07 -12.02
CA GLU A 136 16.45 -15.31 -11.17
C GLU A 136 16.59 -14.25 -10.07
N GLN A 137 16.39 -12.98 -10.42
CA GLN A 137 16.42 -11.87 -9.48
C GLN A 137 15.26 -11.93 -8.49
N ALA A 138 14.07 -12.37 -8.94
CA ALA A 138 12.92 -12.58 -8.08
C ALA A 138 13.19 -13.68 -7.04
N LEU A 139 13.74 -14.82 -7.46
CA LEU A 139 14.14 -15.91 -6.54
C LEU A 139 15.23 -15.48 -5.56
N ALA A 140 16.22 -14.69 -6.02
CA ALA A 140 17.25 -14.15 -5.15
C ALA A 140 16.67 -13.23 -4.06
N ALA A 141 15.70 -12.37 -4.41
CA ALA A 141 15.01 -11.52 -3.44
C ALA A 141 14.18 -12.34 -2.44
N VAL A 142 13.49 -13.39 -2.90
CA VAL A 142 12.78 -14.34 -2.01
C VAL A 142 13.74 -15.00 -1.02
N GLN A 143 14.88 -15.51 -1.49
CA GLN A 143 15.89 -16.14 -0.63
C GLN A 143 16.46 -15.18 0.42
N GLN A 144 16.65 -13.90 0.08
CA GLN A 144 17.09 -12.88 1.04
C GLN A 144 16.01 -12.54 2.07
N ALA A 145 14.74 -12.61 1.71
CA ALA A 145 13.61 -12.30 2.59
C ALA A 145 13.31 -13.45 3.58
N GLU A 146 13.63 -14.71 3.24
CA GLU A 146 13.32 -15.89 4.07
C GLU A 146 13.79 -15.82 5.53
N PRO A 147 15.04 -15.46 5.82
CA PRO A 147 15.50 -15.38 7.21
C PRO A 147 14.83 -14.25 8.00
N MET A 148 14.14 -13.33 7.32
CA MET A 148 13.41 -12.21 7.92
C MET A 148 11.93 -12.54 8.15
N ALA A 149 11.39 -13.58 7.51
CA ALA A 149 10.00 -14.02 7.64
C ALA A 149 9.75 -14.65 9.00
N SER A 150 9.57 -13.83 10.03
CA SER A 150 9.43 -14.24 11.43
C SER A 150 8.02 -14.74 11.78
N GLY A 151 7.01 -14.29 11.03
CA GLY A 151 5.60 -14.60 11.23
C GLY A 151 5.03 -15.54 10.18
N GLU A 152 3.97 -16.26 10.55
CA GLU A 152 3.26 -17.18 9.64
C GLU A 152 2.77 -16.47 8.36
N MET A 153 2.29 -15.24 8.49
CA MET A 153 1.81 -14.47 7.35
C MET A 153 2.93 -14.13 6.37
N GLU A 154 4.08 -13.71 6.87
CA GLU A 154 5.25 -13.40 6.06
C GLU A 154 5.75 -14.62 5.29
N GLN A 155 5.78 -15.77 5.96
CA GLN A 155 6.13 -17.05 5.33
C GLN A 155 5.14 -17.44 4.23
N ARG A 156 3.82 -17.25 4.45
CA ARG A 156 2.79 -17.51 3.44
C ARG A 156 2.92 -16.58 2.22
N MET A 157 3.17 -15.32 2.45
CA MET A 157 3.37 -14.34 1.37
C MET A 157 4.57 -14.73 0.49
N LEU A 158 5.70 -15.11 1.08
CA LEU A 158 6.87 -15.59 0.32
C LEU A 158 6.61 -16.90 -0.41
N ALA A 159 5.92 -17.85 0.24
CA ALA A 159 5.58 -19.13 -0.37
C ALA A 159 4.74 -18.93 -1.65
N LEU A 160 3.80 -17.99 -1.66
CA LEU A 160 3.01 -17.66 -2.84
C LEU A 160 3.86 -17.09 -3.98
N VAL A 161 4.79 -16.18 -3.69
CA VAL A 161 5.71 -15.64 -4.72
C VAL A 161 6.59 -16.76 -5.27
N ARG A 162 7.20 -17.56 -4.39
CA ARG A 162 8.02 -18.71 -4.80
C ARG A 162 7.21 -19.69 -5.67
N TYR A 163 6.00 -20.02 -5.25
CA TYR A 163 5.14 -20.95 -5.99
C TYR A 163 4.93 -20.50 -7.44
N ARG A 164 4.59 -19.22 -7.63
CA ARG A 164 4.38 -18.64 -8.97
C ARG A 164 5.65 -18.68 -9.83
N LEU A 165 6.80 -18.45 -9.20
CA LEU A 165 8.10 -18.49 -9.90
C LEU A 165 8.50 -19.92 -10.31
N GLU A 166 8.13 -20.92 -9.53
CA GLU A 166 8.51 -22.32 -9.75
C GLU A 166 7.52 -23.08 -10.65
N HIS A 167 6.25 -22.69 -10.67
CA HIS A 167 5.16 -23.38 -11.37
C HIS A 167 4.51 -22.46 -12.43
N PRO A 168 4.88 -22.53 -13.71
CA PRO A 168 4.34 -21.66 -14.76
C PRO A 168 2.81 -21.70 -14.90
N ASP A 169 2.19 -22.86 -14.62
CA ASP A 169 0.75 -23.06 -14.72
C ASP A 169 -0.01 -22.86 -13.40
N TYR A 170 0.57 -22.12 -12.45
CA TYR A 170 0.03 -21.92 -11.09
C TYR A 170 -1.41 -21.44 -11.05
N LEU A 171 -1.88 -20.72 -12.07
CA LEU A 171 -3.27 -20.23 -12.14
C LEU A 171 -4.32 -21.35 -12.24
N HIS A 172 -3.92 -22.55 -12.67
CA HIS A 172 -4.80 -23.72 -12.77
C HIS A 172 -4.52 -24.78 -11.68
N ASP A 173 -3.69 -24.44 -10.69
CA ASP A 173 -3.33 -25.33 -9.60
C ASP A 173 -4.18 -25.06 -8.36
N ASP A 174 -4.97 -26.04 -7.95
CA ASP A 174 -5.85 -25.95 -6.78
C ASP A 174 -5.07 -25.77 -5.48
N THR A 175 -3.83 -26.29 -5.39
CA THR A 175 -2.96 -26.10 -4.22
C THR A 175 -2.58 -24.64 -4.07
N TYR A 176 -2.16 -24.01 -5.18
CA TYR A 176 -1.88 -22.57 -5.17
C TYR A 176 -3.13 -21.75 -4.84
N GLY A 177 -4.26 -22.06 -5.47
CA GLY A 177 -5.52 -21.37 -5.23
C GLY A 177 -5.95 -21.42 -3.77
N THR A 178 -5.86 -22.59 -3.15
CA THR A 178 -6.19 -22.77 -1.73
C THR A 178 -5.28 -21.93 -0.84
N GLN A 179 -3.98 -21.95 -1.07
CA GLN A 179 -3.01 -21.14 -0.31
C GLN A 179 -3.22 -19.65 -0.50
N LEU A 180 -3.48 -19.21 -1.75
CA LEU A 180 -3.75 -17.83 -2.10
C LEU A 180 -4.99 -17.29 -1.39
N LEU A 181 -6.10 -18.03 -1.45
CA LEU A 181 -7.37 -17.62 -0.86
C LEU A 181 -7.31 -17.60 0.68
N ASP A 182 -6.66 -18.59 1.31
CA ASP A 182 -6.45 -18.59 2.76
C ASP A 182 -5.56 -17.40 3.20
N CYS A 183 -4.47 -17.14 2.48
CA CYS A 183 -3.61 -15.99 2.75
C CYS A 183 -4.38 -14.67 2.61
N PHE A 184 -5.15 -14.52 1.52
CA PHE A 184 -5.94 -13.32 1.28
C PHE A 184 -7.01 -13.09 2.35
N GLN A 185 -7.72 -14.14 2.78
CA GLN A 185 -8.72 -14.03 3.83
C GLN A 185 -8.09 -13.59 5.16
N ARG A 186 -6.95 -14.17 5.55
CA ARG A 186 -6.23 -13.77 6.77
C ARG A 186 -5.73 -12.34 6.72
N LEU A 187 -5.24 -11.89 5.56
CA LEU A 187 -4.85 -10.49 5.35
C LEU A 187 -6.04 -9.54 5.57
N ARG A 188 -7.19 -9.90 5.01
CA ARG A 188 -8.45 -9.16 5.15
C ARG A 188 -8.92 -9.04 6.59
N ASP A 189 -8.79 -10.12 7.38
CA ASP A 189 -9.25 -10.17 8.77
C ASP A 189 -8.30 -9.45 9.74
N THR A 190 -7.04 -9.21 9.34
CA THR A 190 -5.99 -8.78 10.27
C THR A 190 -5.36 -7.42 9.92
N TYR A 191 -5.35 -7.05 8.63
CA TYR A 191 -4.60 -5.89 8.14
C TYR A 191 -5.50 -4.82 7.52
N PRO A 192 -5.03 -3.55 7.44
CA PRO A 192 -5.75 -2.49 6.75
C PRO A 192 -6.06 -2.82 5.29
N MET A 193 -7.12 -2.22 4.78
CA MET A 193 -7.66 -2.45 3.43
C MET A 193 -6.61 -2.33 2.32
N GLY A 194 -5.72 -1.35 2.40
CA GLY A 194 -4.67 -1.13 1.40
C GLY A 194 -3.70 -2.31 1.29
N PHE A 195 -3.37 -2.96 2.41
CA PHE A 195 -2.51 -4.14 2.42
C PHE A 195 -3.17 -5.35 1.74
N THR A 196 -4.47 -5.55 2.00
CA THR A 196 -5.28 -6.60 1.38
C THR A 196 -5.44 -6.34 -0.12
N ARG A 197 -5.69 -5.08 -0.51
CA ARG A 197 -5.84 -4.65 -1.90
C ARG A 197 -4.61 -4.98 -2.75
N PHE A 198 -3.41 -4.87 -2.19
CA PHE A 198 -2.18 -5.23 -2.89
C PHE A 198 -2.19 -6.66 -3.44
N HIS A 199 -2.87 -7.60 -2.76
CA HIS A 199 -2.96 -9.00 -3.15
C HIS A 199 -4.15 -9.33 -4.06
N LEU A 200 -5.08 -8.39 -4.21
CA LEU A 200 -6.31 -8.57 -5.00
C LEU A 200 -6.09 -9.02 -6.45
N PRO A 201 -5.10 -8.48 -7.21
CA PRO A 201 -4.88 -8.86 -8.60
C PRO A 201 -4.65 -10.35 -8.81
N TRP A 202 -3.91 -11.02 -7.90
CA TRP A 202 -3.65 -12.46 -8.00
C TRP A 202 -4.91 -13.29 -7.73
N VAL A 203 -5.74 -12.88 -6.77
CA VAL A 203 -7.01 -13.55 -6.46
C VAL A 203 -7.97 -13.42 -7.64
N LEU A 204 -8.07 -12.24 -8.23
CA LEU A 204 -8.91 -12.01 -9.42
C LEU A 204 -8.40 -12.81 -10.63
N ALA A 205 -7.07 -12.86 -10.84
CA ALA A 205 -6.47 -13.66 -11.92
C ALA A 205 -6.77 -15.14 -11.74
N TRP A 206 -6.68 -15.67 -10.52
CA TRP A 206 -6.99 -17.06 -10.22
C TRP A 206 -8.48 -17.38 -10.42
N TYR A 207 -9.39 -16.54 -9.89
CA TYR A 207 -10.82 -16.70 -10.13
C TYR A 207 -11.17 -16.67 -11.62
N LYS A 208 -10.58 -15.77 -12.39
CA LYS A 208 -10.77 -15.66 -13.83
C LYS A 208 -10.31 -16.92 -14.56
N ALA A 209 -9.09 -17.40 -14.26
CA ALA A 209 -8.54 -18.61 -14.88
C ALA A 209 -9.40 -19.86 -14.62
N ASN A 210 -10.00 -19.95 -13.42
CA ASN A 210 -10.84 -21.07 -13.00
C ASN A 210 -12.35 -20.82 -13.22
N ARG A 211 -12.72 -19.81 -14.04
CA ARG A 211 -14.11 -19.48 -14.41
C ARG A 211 -15.04 -19.18 -13.22
N GLN A 212 -14.47 -18.76 -12.10
CA GLN A 212 -15.20 -18.41 -10.88
C GLN A 212 -15.62 -16.93 -10.90
N TYR A 213 -16.32 -16.52 -11.95
CA TYR A 213 -16.65 -15.10 -12.20
C TYR A 213 -17.55 -14.48 -11.13
N ARG A 214 -18.45 -15.26 -10.50
CA ARG A 214 -19.30 -14.73 -9.41
C ARG A 214 -18.50 -14.30 -8.20
N GLN A 215 -17.47 -15.06 -7.84
CA GLN A 215 -16.57 -14.75 -6.74
C GLN A 215 -15.74 -13.51 -7.08
N ALA A 216 -15.22 -13.43 -8.30
CA ALA A 216 -14.49 -12.26 -8.77
C ALA A 216 -15.35 -10.98 -8.74
N CYS A 217 -16.63 -11.05 -9.20
CA CYS A 217 -17.53 -9.89 -9.16
C CYS A 217 -17.83 -9.44 -7.73
N ARG A 218 -18.12 -10.37 -6.80
CA ARG A 218 -18.35 -10.03 -5.39
C ARG A 218 -17.13 -9.36 -4.77
N LEU A 219 -15.95 -9.84 -5.11
CA LEU A 219 -14.71 -9.26 -4.60
C LEU A 219 -14.48 -7.84 -5.15
N LEU A 220 -14.83 -7.57 -6.41
CA LEU A 220 -14.76 -6.24 -7.01
C LEU A 220 -15.83 -5.28 -6.46
N GLU A 221 -16.97 -5.76 -5.99
CA GLU A 221 -17.96 -4.95 -5.29
C GLU A 221 -17.45 -4.49 -3.92
N GLU A 222 -16.70 -5.36 -3.23
CA GLU A 222 -16.09 -5.06 -1.93
C GLU A 222 -14.83 -4.18 -2.07
N PHE A 223 -14.02 -4.41 -3.10
CA PHE A 223 -12.81 -3.66 -3.41
C PHE A 223 -12.98 -2.92 -4.76
N PRO A 224 -13.78 -1.85 -4.80
CA PRO A 224 -14.02 -1.17 -6.07
C PRO A 224 -12.71 -0.62 -6.65
N VAL A 225 -12.39 -1.08 -7.85
CA VAL A 225 -11.32 -0.52 -8.68
C VAL A 225 -11.98 0.57 -9.53
N LYS A 226 -11.62 1.82 -9.26
CA LYS A 226 -12.07 2.95 -10.08
C LYS A 226 -10.98 3.38 -11.02
#